data_a3c419e239c63e864fa3099fb8a7ce4b
#
_entry.id   a3c419e239c63e864fa3099fb8a7ce4b
#
_cell.length_a   1.000
_cell.length_b   1.000
_cell.length_c   1.000
_cell.angle_alpha   90.00
_cell.angle_beta   90.00
_cell.angle_gamma   90.00
#
_symmetry.space_group_name_H-M   'P 1'
#
loop_
_entity.id
_entity.type
_entity.pdbx_description
1 polymer ?
#
loop_
_entity_poly.entity_id
_entity_poly.type
_entity_poly.pdbx_seq_one_letter_code
_entity_poly.pdbx_strand_id
1 'polypeptide(L)'
;MNKSCFKRFGIMLDCSRNAVMQVSQVKKMMDYMCAMGYNAVMLYIEDTYEVDNQPYFGYLRGRYSQKELKEIDSYANEKGMEFIPCIQTLAHLNALMHWPQYIDMRDCEDILCAGDEKVYKLIKDIFASLDKVLTSRTINIGMDEAYLMGRGRYMDINGACDRTEILINHLKRVADIAARYDFTLLMWSDMFFR
;
A
#
# COMPACT_ATOMS: atom_id res chain seq x y z
N MET A 1 -17.26 28.77 -6.36
CA MET A 1 -16.87 27.67 -5.44
C MET A 1 -15.79 28.19 -4.50
N ASN A 2 -15.98 28.12 -3.19
CA ASN A 2 -14.93 28.45 -2.24
C ASN A 2 -13.78 27.44 -2.44
N LYS A 3 -12.58 27.93 -2.71
CA LYS A 3 -11.39 27.07 -2.79
C LYS A 3 -11.21 26.46 -1.39
N SER A 4 -11.13 25.12 -1.34
CA SER A 4 -10.75 24.41 -0.10
C SER A 4 -9.45 25.03 0.45
N CYS A 5 -9.39 25.28 1.74
CA CYS A 5 -8.17 25.72 2.43
C CYS A 5 -7.12 24.58 2.51
N PHE A 6 -7.53 23.35 2.22
CA PHE A 6 -6.65 22.18 2.20
C PHE A 6 -6.23 21.85 0.76
N LYS A 7 -4.93 21.64 0.55
CA LYS A 7 -4.39 21.18 -0.73
C LYS A 7 -4.96 19.79 -1.12
N ARG A 8 -5.14 18.93 -0.12
CA ARG A 8 -5.68 17.58 -0.27
C ARG A 8 -6.74 17.36 0.80
N PHE A 9 -7.96 17.06 0.37
CA PHE A 9 -9.12 16.82 1.22
C PHE A 9 -9.86 15.60 0.67
N GLY A 10 -9.80 14.49 1.40
CA GLY A 10 -10.26 13.19 0.91
C GLY A 10 -10.77 12.27 2.00
N ILE A 11 -11.30 11.13 1.56
CA ILE A 11 -11.75 10.03 2.42
C ILE A 11 -10.95 8.79 2.05
N MET A 12 -10.63 7.96 3.05
CA MET A 12 -10.10 6.63 2.88
C MET A 12 -11.22 5.60 3.01
N LEU A 13 -11.35 4.72 2.03
CA LEU A 13 -12.28 3.59 2.01
C LEU A 13 -11.49 2.30 2.24
N ASP A 14 -11.85 1.56 3.28
CA ASP A 14 -11.19 0.27 3.59
C ASP A 14 -11.75 -0.84 2.70
N CYS A 15 -10.90 -1.44 1.89
CA CYS A 15 -11.17 -2.57 0.99
C CYS A 15 -10.38 -3.82 1.38
N SER A 16 -9.73 -3.84 2.54
CA SER A 16 -8.84 -4.94 2.94
C SER A 16 -9.44 -5.87 4.00
N ARG A 17 -10.30 -5.35 4.89
CA ARG A 17 -10.74 -6.10 6.06
C ARG A 17 -12.01 -6.91 5.84
N ASN A 18 -13.02 -6.36 5.18
CA ASN A 18 -14.30 -7.05 4.99
C ASN A 18 -14.51 -7.49 3.55
N ALA A 19 -14.53 -6.54 2.62
CA ALA A 19 -14.79 -6.80 1.21
C ALA A 19 -14.12 -5.74 0.34
N VAL A 20 -13.69 -6.16 -0.84
CA VAL A 20 -13.26 -5.24 -1.90
C VAL A 20 -14.50 -4.62 -2.52
N MET A 21 -14.59 -3.30 -2.52
CA MET A 21 -15.71 -2.57 -3.09
C MET A 21 -15.74 -2.71 -4.61
N GLN A 22 -16.90 -3.01 -5.19
CA GLN A 22 -17.02 -3.06 -6.65
C GLN A 22 -16.67 -1.69 -7.28
N VAL A 23 -16.04 -1.70 -8.45
CA VAL A 23 -15.62 -0.48 -9.18
C VAL A 23 -16.79 0.51 -9.35
N SER A 24 -17.98 0.02 -9.68
CA SER A 24 -19.18 0.85 -9.82
C SER A 24 -19.56 1.58 -8.52
N GLN A 25 -19.33 0.96 -7.36
CA GLN A 25 -19.59 1.58 -6.06
C GLN A 25 -18.50 2.56 -5.66
N VAL A 26 -17.25 2.28 -5.99
CA VAL A 26 -16.13 3.25 -5.82
C VAL A 26 -16.42 4.52 -6.61
N LYS A 27 -16.83 4.39 -7.88
CA LYS A 27 -17.23 5.53 -8.73
C LYS A 27 -18.39 6.32 -8.12
N LYS A 28 -19.44 5.63 -7.64
CA LYS A 28 -20.57 6.27 -6.98
C LYS A 28 -20.14 7.03 -5.71
N MET A 29 -19.23 6.47 -4.92
CA MET A 29 -18.66 7.17 -3.75
C MET A 29 -17.89 8.42 -4.18
N MET A 30 -17.10 8.35 -5.26
CA MET A 30 -16.41 9.53 -5.81
C MET A 30 -17.39 10.62 -6.24
N ASP A 31 -18.55 10.26 -6.84
CA ASP A 31 -19.58 11.23 -7.19
C ASP A 31 -20.12 11.98 -5.97
N TYR A 32 -20.38 11.27 -4.88
CA TYR A 32 -20.79 11.89 -3.61
C TYR A 32 -19.69 12.75 -3.02
N MET A 33 -18.44 12.27 -3.05
CA MET A 33 -17.28 13.01 -2.55
C MET A 33 -17.09 14.31 -3.32
N CYS A 34 -17.18 14.27 -4.66
CA CYS A 34 -17.10 15.47 -5.49
C CYS A 34 -18.20 16.48 -5.16
N ALA A 35 -19.45 16.01 -4.97
CA ALA A 35 -20.56 16.87 -4.59
C ALA A 35 -20.34 17.55 -3.22
N MET A 36 -19.61 16.89 -2.32
CA MET A 36 -19.21 17.43 -1.01
C MET A 36 -17.94 18.28 -1.03
N GLY A 37 -17.28 18.41 -2.20
CA GLY A 37 -16.07 19.23 -2.36
C GLY A 37 -14.75 18.54 -2.03
N TYR A 38 -14.74 17.20 -1.92
CA TYR A 38 -13.49 16.43 -1.79
C TYR A 38 -12.72 16.41 -3.10
N ASN A 39 -11.39 16.37 -3.01
CA ASN A 39 -10.48 16.35 -4.16
C ASN A 39 -9.48 15.19 -4.13
N ALA A 40 -9.64 14.25 -3.19
CA ALA A 40 -8.84 13.04 -3.12
C ALA A 40 -9.67 11.86 -2.61
N VAL A 41 -9.36 10.67 -3.09
CA VAL A 41 -9.90 9.40 -2.62
C VAL A 41 -8.74 8.43 -2.36
N MET A 42 -8.75 7.80 -1.20
CA MET A 42 -7.81 6.74 -0.85
C MET A 42 -8.57 5.41 -0.78
N LEU A 43 -8.00 4.36 -1.36
CA LEU A 43 -8.44 2.99 -1.12
C LEU A 43 -7.37 2.29 -0.28
N TYR A 44 -7.76 1.85 0.91
CA TYR A 44 -6.91 1.04 1.77
C TYR A 44 -7.04 -0.43 1.32
N ILE A 45 -6.06 -0.88 0.55
CA ILE A 45 -6.16 -2.13 -0.22
C ILE A 45 -5.18 -3.21 0.24
N GLU A 46 -4.20 -2.88 1.09
CA GLU A 46 -3.18 -3.84 1.56
C GLU A 46 -2.62 -4.71 0.42
N ASP A 47 -3.15 -5.94 0.28
CA ASP A 47 -2.83 -6.91 -0.77
C ASP A 47 -3.98 -7.15 -1.77
N THR A 48 -5.11 -6.41 -1.68
CA THR A 48 -6.30 -6.67 -2.51
C THR A 48 -6.25 -6.06 -3.91
N TYR A 49 -5.13 -6.26 -4.61
CA TYR A 49 -4.93 -5.89 -6.02
C TYR A 49 -3.95 -6.83 -6.72
N GLU A 50 -3.94 -6.82 -8.05
CA GLU A 50 -3.03 -7.64 -8.83
C GLU A 50 -1.64 -7.03 -8.91
N VAL A 51 -0.62 -7.87 -8.72
CA VAL A 51 0.79 -7.55 -8.88
C VAL A 51 1.41 -8.50 -9.90
N ASP A 52 2.12 -7.96 -10.89
CA ASP A 52 2.81 -8.74 -11.90
C ASP A 52 3.83 -9.70 -11.26
N ASN A 53 3.94 -10.90 -11.81
CA ASN A 53 4.81 -11.97 -11.32
C ASN A 53 4.49 -12.47 -9.90
N GLN A 54 3.36 -12.02 -9.31
CA GLN A 54 2.93 -12.39 -7.95
C GLN A 54 1.52 -13.01 -7.98
N PRO A 55 1.32 -14.22 -8.52
CA PRO A 55 -0.01 -14.78 -8.80
C PRO A 55 -0.87 -14.97 -7.54
N TYR A 56 -0.26 -15.15 -6.39
CA TYR A 56 -0.97 -15.33 -5.12
C TYR A 56 -1.10 -14.05 -4.29
N PHE A 57 -0.59 -12.92 -4.78
CA PHE A 57 -0.82 -11.63 -4.14
C PHE A 57 -2.30 -11.27 -4.24
N GLY A 58 -2.98 -11.13 -3.10
CA GLY A 58 -4.43 -10.90 -3.02
C GLY A 58 -5.31 -12.03 -3.57
N TYR A 59 -4.77 -13.23 -3.76
CA TYR A 59 -5.53 -14.38 -4.27
C TYR A 59 -6.65 -14.76 -3.31
N LEU A 60 -7.84 -15.02 -3.85
CA LEU A 60 -9.09 -15.29 -3.13
C LEU A 60 -9.60 -14.12 -2.24
N ARG A 61 -9.06 -12.91 -2.38
CA ARG A 61 -9.47 -11.73 -1.62
C ARG A 61 -10.42 -10.79 -2.38
N GLY A 62 -10.88 -11.17 -3.56
CA GLY A 62 -11.68 -10.27 -4.42
C GLY A 62 -10.88 -9.08 -4.94
N ARG A 63 -9.56 -9.26 -5.12
CA ARG A 63 -8.60 -8.22 -5.51
C ARG A 63 -8.99 -7.50 -6.80
N TYR A 64 -8.67 -6.23 -6.88
CA TYR A 64 -8.78 -5.47 -8.13
C TYR A 64 -7.76 -5.95 -9.16
N SER A 65 -8.22 -6.17 -10.38
CA SER A 65 -7.33 -6.32 -11.53
C SER A 65 -6.65 -4.99 -11.87
N GLN A 66 -5.54 -5.04 -12.60
CA GLN A 66 -4.88 -3.83 -13.10
C GLN A 66 -5.83 -2.99 -13.96
N LYS A 67 -6.71 -3.64 -14.74
CA LYS A 67 -7.74 -2.95 -15.54
C LYS A 67 -8.71 -2.18 -14.65
N GLU A 68 -9.19 -2.78 -13.56
CA GLU A 68 -10.11 -2.14 -12.62
C GLU A 68 -9.46 -0.98 -11.88
N LEU A 69 -8.20 -1.12 -11.42
CA LEU A 69 -7.45 -0.01 -10.81
C LEU A 69 -7.28 1.16 -11.79
N LYS A 70 -6.94 0.86 -13.04
CA LYS A 70 -6.82 1.88 -14.08
C LYS A 70 -8.16 2.57 -14.36
N GLU A 71 -9.27 1.82 -14.31
CA GLU A 71 -10.62 2.37 -14.47
C GLU A 71 -10.99 3.30 -13.30
N ILE A 72 -10.62 2.94 -12.07
CA ILE A 72 -10.81 3.78 -10.87
C ILE A 72 -9.98 5.06 -10.98
N ASP A 73 -8.70 4.94 -11.33
CA ASP A 73 -7.78 6.07 -11.49
C ASP A 73 -8.26 7.04 -12.58
N SER A 74 -8.65 6.51 -13.75
CA SER A 74 -9.19 7.33 -14.84
C SER A 74 -10.44 8.08 -14.43
N TYR A 75 -11.37 7.42 -13.71
CA TYR A 75 -12.59 8.06 -13.24
C TYR A 75 -12.32 9.15 -12.19
N ALA A 76 -11.37 8.92 -11.28
CA ALA A 76 -10.94 9.95 -10.34
C ALA A 76 -10.42 11.20 -11.08
N ASN A 77 -9.58 11.01 -12.10
CA ASN A 77 -9.07 12.10 -12.93
C ASN A 77 -10.19 12.86 -13.66
N GLU A 78 -11.17 12.16 -14.24
CA GLU A 78 -12.34 12.78 -14.88
C GLU A 78 -13.12 13.67 -13.90
N LYS A 79 -13.15 13.31 -12.63
CA LYS A 79 -13.78 14.08 -11.55
C LYS A 79 -12.89 15.17 -10.94
N GLY A 80 -11.65 15.30 -11.40
CA GLY A 80 -10.67 16.22 -10.81
C GLY A 80 -10.22 15.83 -9.41
N MET A 81 -10.27 14.52 -9.09
CA MET A 81 -9.82 13.94 -7.82
C MET A 81 -8.48 13.23 -8.00
N GLU A 82 -7.64 13.27 -6.96
CA GLU A 82 -6.45 12.44 -6.87
C GLU A 82 -6.83 11.06 -6.30
N PHE A 83 -6.52 9.98 -7.03
CA PHE A 83 -6.62 8.62 -6.49
C PHE A 83 -5.30 8.22 -5.84
N ILE A 84 -5.33 7.84 -4.56
CA ILE A 84 -4.17 7.44 -3.78
C ILE A 84 -4.39 6.04 -3.23
N PRO A 85 -3.75 5.01 -3.78
CA PRO A 85 -3.78 3.68 -3.17
C PRO A 85 -3.02 3.69 -1.85
N CYS A 86 -3.56 3.01 -0.85
CA CYS A 86 -2.92 2.74 0.43
C CYS A 86 -2.59 1.26 0.48
N ILE A 87 -1.34 0.95 0.20
CA ILE A 87 -0.77 -0.40 0.17
C ILE A 87 -0.05 -0.69 1.49
N GLN A 88 0.51 -1.88 1.60
CA GLN A 88 1.38 -2.26 2.71
C GLN A 88 2.74 -2.72 2.18
N THR A 89 3.81 -2.25 2.83
CA THR A 89 5.19 -2.59 2.48
C THR A 89 5.98 -3.16 3.66
N LEU A 90 5.35 -3.35 4.81
CA LEU A 90 5.99 -3.88 6.02
C LEU A 90 5.10 -4.83 6.83
N ALA A 91 3.95 -4.39 7.32
CA ALA A 91 3.02 -5.16 8.16
C ALA A 91 1.64 -5.32 7.50
N HIS A 92 0.64 -5.85 8.22
CA HIS A 92 -0.73 -6.08 7.75
C HIS A 92 -0.85 -6.99 6.52
N LEU A 93 0.09 -7.93 6.37
CA LEU A 93 0.16 -8.86 5.23
C LEU A 93 -0.19 -10.31 5.61
N ASN A 94 -1.01 -10.48 6.66
CA ASN A 94 -1.39 -11.81 7.15
C ASN A 94 -2.00 -12.69 6.05
N ALA A 95 -2.88 -12.15 5.21
CA ALA A 95 -3.48 -12.91 4.12
C ALA A 95 -2.45 -13.37 3.08
N LEU A 96 -1.45 -12.53 2.79
CA LEU A 96 -0.32 -12.87 1.92
C LEU A 96 0.52 -14.00 2.51
N MET A 97 0.79 -13.97 3.81
CA MET A 97 1.64 -14.93 4.52
C MET A 97 1.06 -16.34 4.63
N HIS A 98 -0.21 -16.57 4.22
CA HIS A 98 -0.78 -17.91 4.11
C HIS A 98 -0.22 -18.70 2.91
N TRP A 99 0.35 -18.04 1.92
CA TRP A 99 0.85 -18.69 0.72
C TRP A 99 2.31 -19.09 0.87
N PRO A 100 2.68 -20.35 0.58
CA PRO A 100 4.03 -20.90 0.83
C PRO A 100 5.17 -20.05 0.26
N GLN A 101 4.97 -19.41 -0.90
CA GLN A 101 6.01 -18.59 -1.55
C GLN A 101 6.36 -17.29 -0.82
N TYR A 102 5.52 -16.86 0.12
CA TYR A 102 5.76 -15.64 0.92
C TYR A 102 6.19 -15.94 2.36
N ILE A 103 6.05 -17.18 2.82
CA ILE A 103 6.41 -17.57 4.21
C ILE A 103 7.85 -17.21 4.52
N ASP A 104 8.77 -17.44 3.58
CA ASP A 104 10.19 -17.11 3.76
C ASP A 104 10.47 -15.61 3.86
N MET A 105 9.54 -14.75 3.45
CA MET A 105 9.66 -13.30 3.55
C MET A 105 9.18 -12.77 4.89
N ARG A 106 8.58 -13.61 5.72
CA ARG A 106 8.03 -13.24 7.02
C ARG A 106 9.13 -13.11 8.07
N ASP A 107 9.09 -12.02 8.82
CA ASP A 107 9.85 -11.87 10.07
C ASP A 107 9.10 -12.60 11.19
N CYS A 108 7.99 -12.07 11.62
CA CYS A 108 7.04 -12.68 12.56
C CYS A 108 5.62 -12.19 12.25
N GLU A 109 4.62 -12.93 12.66
CA GLU A 109 3.20 -12.64 12.43
C GLU A 109 2.92 -12.27 10.96
N ASP A 110 2.49 -11.05 10.70
CA ASP A 110 2.16 -10.50 9.38
C ASP A 110 3.20 -9.49 8.85
N ILE A 111 4.39 -9.48 9.49
CA ILE A 111 5.45 -8.51 9.22
C ILE A 111 6.49 -9.11 8.26
N LEU A 112 6.86 -8.35 7.23
CA LEU A 112 7.94 -8.69 6.31
C LEU A 112 9.32 -8.60 6.99
N CYS A 113 10.21 -9.53 6.65
CA CYS A 113 11.60 -9.53 7.14
C CYS A 113 12.39 -8.41 6.46
N ALA A 114 12.51 -7.27 7.12
CA ALA A 114 13.29 -6.14 6.65
C ALA A 114 14.74 -6.59 6.36
N GLY A 115 15.34 -6.12 5.27
CA GLY A 115 16.69 -6.52 4.86
C GLY A 115 16.73 -7.73 3.92
N ASP A 116 15.69 -8.55 3.83
CA ASP A 116 15.66 -9.67 2.89
C ASP A 116 15.43 -9.18 1.44
N GLU A 117 16.30 -9.60 0.52
CA GLU A 117 16.22 -9.21 -0.89
C GLU A 117 14.94 -9.69 -1.59
N LYS A 118 14.33 -10.80 -1.13
CA LYS A 118 13.04 -11.28 -1.64
C LYS A 118 11.92 -10.27 -1.35
N VAL A 119 11.96 -9.64 -0.16
CA VAL A 119 11.02 -8.59 0.23
C VAL A 119 11.13 -7.39 -0.70
N TYR A 120 12.34 -6.92 -0.98
CA TYR A 120 12.52 -5.76 -1.86
C TYR A 120 12.24 -6.08 -3.33
N LYS A 121 12.39 -7.34 -3.74
CA LYS A 121 11.93 -7.79 -5.06
C LYS A 121 10.41 -7.72 -5.13
N LEU A 122 9.67 -8.20 -4.12
CA LEU A 122 8.22 -8.08 -4.04
C LEU A 122 7.79 -6.61 -4.08
N ILE A 123 8.38 -5.75 -3.27
CA ILE A 123 8.08 -4.31 -3.23
C ILE A 123 8.33 -3.66 -4.60
N LYS A 124 9.40 -4.03 -5.30
CA LYS A 124 9.67 -3.57 -6.66
C LYS A 124 8.57 -4.01 -7.65
N ASP A 125 8.13 -5.28 -7.57
CA ASP A 125 7.05 -5.80 -8.43
C ASP A 125 5.74 -5.05 -8.15
N ILE A 126 5.46 -4.69 -6.89
CA ILE A 126 4.31 -3.87 -6.48
C ILE A 126 4.37 -2.49 -7.15
N PHE A 127 5.47 -1.73 -6.96
CA PHE A 127 5.59 -0.39 -7.56
C PHE A 127 5.56 -0.44 -9.08
N ALA A 128 6.22 -1.40 -9.70
CA ALA A 128 6.20 -1.58 -11.16
C ALA A 128 4.79 -1.86 -11.70
N SER A 129 3.97 -2.60 -10.96
CA SER A 129 2.59 -2.90 -11.35
C SER A 129 1.68 -1.68 -11.19
N LEU A 130 1.85 -0.92 -10.10
CA LEU A 130 1.07 0.28 -9.84
C LEU A 130 1.44 1.43 -10.79
N ASP A 131 2.71 1.56 -11.17
CA ASP A 131 3.17 2.56 -12.15
C ASP A 131 2.46 2.47 -13.50
N LYS A 132 2.11 1.25 -13.93
CA LYS A 132 1.41 1.01 -15.20
C LYS A 132 -0.03 1.51 -15.21
N VAL A 133 -0.65 1.66 -14.05
CA VAL A 133 -2.10 1.91 -13.92
C VAL A 133 -2.44 3.26 -13.31
N LEU A 134 -1.54 3.85 -12.52
CA LEU A 134 -1.78 5.08 -11.79
C LEU A 134 -1.27 6.30 -12.56
N THR A 135 -2.09 7.34 -12.61
CA THR A 135 -1.67 8.69 -13.04
C THR A 135 -1.20 9.53 -11.86
N SER A 136 -1.77 9.33 -10.67
CA SER A 136 -1.26 9.93 -9.43
C SER A 136 0.16 9.45 -9.14
N ARG A 137 1.00 10.38 -8.72
CA ARG A 137 2.35 10.05 -8.24
C ARG A 137 2.42 10.00 -6.71
N THR A 138 1.29 9.96 -6.02
CA THR A 138 1.22 9.80 -4.57
C THR A 138 0.72 8.41 -4.22
N ILE A 139 1.41 7.74 -3.30
CA ILE A 139 1.06 6.41 -2.80
C ILE A 139 1.28 6.35 -1.29
N ASN A 140 0.35 5.76 -0.54
CA ASN A 140 0.57 5.47 0.87
C ASN A 140 1.12 4.05 1.00
N ILE A 141 2.30 3.92 1.59
CA ILE A 141 3.05 2.67 1.72
C ILE A 141 2.75 1.90 3.01
N GLY A 142 1.83 2.40 3.85
CA GLY A 142 1.48 1.80 5.13
C GLY A 142 2.58 1.95 6.18
N MET A 143 3.22 0.85 6.55
CA MET A 143 4.32 0.73 7.52
C MET A 143 3.90 0.98 8.98
N ASP A 144 2.60 0.84 9.28
CA ASP A 144 2.02 0.97 10.61
C ASP A 144 2.06 -0.36 11.39
N GLU A 145 1.97 -0.24 12.70
CA GLU A 145 1.75 -1.31 13.68
C GLU A 145 2.76 -2.49 13.64
N ALA A 146 3.93 -2.31 13.03
CA ALA A 146 4.97 -3.35 12.97
C ALA A 146 5.73 -3.51 14.32
N TYR A 147 4.99 -3.65 15.43
CA TYR A 147 5.56 -3.60 16.79
C TYR A 147 6.52 -4.74 17.10
N LEU A 148 6.36 -5.89 16.47
CA LEU A 148 7.21 -7.07 16.65
C LEU A 148 8.33 -7.18 15.60
N MET A 149 8.50 -6.17 14.74
CA MET A 149 9.59 -6.13 13.76
C MET A 149 10.94 -6.37 14.42
N GLY A 150 11.74 -7.26 13.84
CA GLY A 150 13.04 -7.64 14.35
C GLY A 150 13.02 -8.66 15.50
N ARG A 151 11.86 -9.31 15.77
CA ARG A 151 11.71 -10.28 16.84
C ARG A 151 11.58 -11.73 16.35
N GLY A 152 11.55 -11.95 15.06
CA GLY A 152 11.47 -13.27 14.44
C GLY A 152 12.69 -13.59 13.61
N ARG A 153 12.46 -13.94 12.35
CA ARG A 153 13.53 -14.34 11.39
C ARG A 153 14.64 -13.30 11.24
N TYR A 154 14.30 -12.01 11.32
CA TYR A 154 15.31 -10.96 11.28
C TYR A 154 16.33 -11.13 12.42
N MET A 155 15.84 -11.40 13.64
CA MET A 155 16.67 -11.59 14.82
C MET A 155 17.53 -12.86 14.70
N ASP A 156 16.98 -13.93 14.11
CA ASP A 156 17.72 -15.19 13.89
C ASP A 156 18.92 -14.98 12.97
N ILE A 157 18.79 -14.08 11.99
CA ILE A 157 19.83 -13.81 10.97
C ILE A 157 20.84 -12.75 11.45
N ASN A 158 20.33 -11.67 12.05
CA ASN A 158 21.12 -10.45 12.31
C ASN A 158 21.45 -10.22 13.79
N GLY A 159 20.87 -11.03 14.69
CA GLY A 159 20.91 -10.77 16.13
C GLY A 159 19.93 -9.67 16.55
N ALA A 160 20.00 -9.28 17.81
CA ALA A 160 19.18 -8.22 18.38
C ALA A 160 19.62 -6.85 17.83
N CYS A 161 18.72 -6.15 17.16
CA CYS A 161 18.93 -4.81 16.61
C CYS A 161 17.89 -3.84 17.18
N ASP A 162 18.21 -2.56 17.13
CA ASP A 162 17.23 -1.50 17.46
C ASP A 162 16.13 -1.45 16.42
N ARG A 163 14.88 -1.47 16.87
CA ARG A 163 13.68 -1.47 16.00
C ARG A 163 13.62 -0.22 15.12
N THR A 164 13.99 0.92 15.66
CA THR A 164 13.98 2.19 14.90
C THR A 164 14.99 2.17 13.77
N GLU A 165 16.18 1.58 14.02
CA GLU A 165 17.21 1.41 12.99
C GLU A 165 16.72 0.48 11.87
N ILE A 166 16.07 -0.63 12.21
CA ILE A 166 15.48 -1.55 11.22
C ILE A 166 14.43 -0.80 10.38
N LEU A 167 13.51 -0.07 11.02
CA LEU A 167 12.47 0.70 10.36
C LEU A 167 13.04 1.74 9.38
N ILE A 168 14.00 2.53 9.84
CA ILE A 168 14.63 3.59 9.02
C ILE A 168 15.35 2.99 7.82
N ASN A 169 16.09 1.89 8.01
CA ASN A 169 16.81 1.23 6.93
C ASN A 169 15.85 0.62 5.90
N HIS A 170 14.75 0.02 6.38
CA HIS A 170 13.71 -0.49 5.50
C HIS A 170 13.05 0.64 4.70
N LEU A 171 12.62 1.72 5.39
CA LEU A 171 12.01 2.89 4.75
C LEU A 171 12.91 3.49 3.66
N LYS A 172 14.20 3.65 3.93
CA LYS A 172 15.15 4.16 2.92
C LYS A 172 15.13 3.30 1.66
N ARG A 173 15.18 1.97 1.81
CA ARG A 173 15.15 1.06 0.66
C ARG A 173 13.85 1.10 -0.10
N VAL A 174 12.71 1.18 0.60
CA VAL A 174 11.39 1.35 -0.02
C VAL A 174 11.34 2.67 -0.79
N ALA A 175 11.82 3.76 -0.21
CA ALA A 175 11.88 5.07 -0.86
C ALA A 175 12.77 5.07 -2.11
N ASP A 176 13.95 4.42 -2.06
CA ASP A 176 14.84 4.29 -3.22
C ASP A 176 14.19 3.49 -4.37
N ILE A 177 13.34 2.50 -4.05
CA ILE A 177 12.58 1.76 -5.06
C ILE A 177 11.49 2.65 -5.65
N ALA A 178 10.71 3.33 -4.81
CA ALA A 178 9.61 4.19 -5.22
C ALA A 178 10.08 5.37 -6.10
N ALA A 179 11.26 5.93 -5.79
CA ALA A 179 11.86 7.03 -6.55
C ALA A 179 12.13 6.67 -8.02
N ARG A 180 12.34 5.38 -8.33
CA ARG A 180 12.54 4.93 -9.73
C ARG A 180 11.27 5.02 -10.57
N TYR A 181 10.12 5.23 -9.94
CA TYR A 181 8.81 5.36 -10.54
C TYR A 181 8.20 6.74 -10.27
N ASP A 182 9.00 7.70 -9.80
CA ASP A 182 8.59 9.07 -9.47
C ASP A 182 7.45 9.16 -8.42
N PHE A 183 7.30 8.14 -7.55
CA PHE A 183 6.29 8.17 -6.50
C PHE A 183 6.72 9.02 -5.30
N THR A 184 5.80 9.89 -4.87
CA THR A 184 5.83 10.56 -3.56
C THR A 184 5.15 9.68 -2.53
N LEU A 185 5.84 9.38 -1.43
CA LEU A 185 5.35 8.47 -0.42
C LEU A 185 4.60 9.20 0.70
N LEU A 186 3.46 8.64 1.07
CA LEU A 186 2.80 8.86 2.36
C LEU A 186 2.97 7.59 3.19
N MET A 187 2.97 7.73 4.51
CA MET A 187 3.01 6.59 5.44
C MET A 187 2.31 6.94 6.74
N TRP A 188 1.96 5.94 7.52
CA TRP A 188 1.51 6.15 8.88
C TRP A 188 2.68 6.52 9.78
N SER A 189 2.43 7.33 10.79
CA SER A 189 3.49 7.90 11.62
C SER A 189 3.58 7.27 13.02
N ASP A 190 2.71 6.34 13.36
CA ASP A 190 2.60 5.74 14.69
C ASP A 190 3.91 5.09 15.16
N MET A 191 4.66 4.46 14.25
CA MET A 191 5.93 3.80 14.55
C MET A 191 7.06 4.77 14.94
N PHE A 192 6.89 6.08 14.72
CA PHE A 192 7.88 7.11 15.07
C PHE A 192 7.59 7.81 16.39
N PHE A 193 6.39 7.65 16.94
CA PHE A 193 5.93 8.39 18.14
C PHE A 193 5.63 7.49 19.34
N ARG A 194 5.99 6.19 19.26
CA ARG A 194 5.76 5.21 20.33
C ARG A 194 7.03 4.47 20.73
#